data_1dfbc7ee49761ae04f8aaf3582642138
#
_entry.id   1dfbc7ee49761ae04f8aaf3582642138
#
_cell.length_a   1.000
_cell.length_b   1.000
_cell.length_c   1.000
_cell.angle_alpha   90.00
_cell.angle_beta   90.00
_cell.angle_gamma   90.00
#
_symmetry.space_group_name_H-M   'P 1'
#
loop_
_entity.id
_entity.type
_entity.pdbx_description
1 polymer ?
#
loop_
_entity_poly.entity_id
_entity_poly.type
_entity_poly.pdbx_seq_one_letter_code
_entity_poly.pdbx_strand_id
1 'polypeptide(L)'
;CVYIDSGTTPTHILDYIQDKRIKLVTPSIYLIRKLPASFKGDIFLLGGEFNRSYDTSYGSLTLDMIRQFHFDHAFLSTNGIDLENGNVYVFDFNVGACKKTIMECSEKCDLLIDASKYGVKAMCNWANLKDFHSVYVDVYEENKEIPENFVVCKGEDENEDE
;
A
#
# COMPACT_ATOMS: atom_id res chain seq x y z
N CYS A 1 15.02 0.68 4.10
CA CYS A 1 13.90 1.52 4.56
C CYS A 1 12.63 1.10 3.81
N VAL A 2 11.58 0.73 4.53
CA VAL A 2 10.35 0.21 3.94
C VAL A 2 9.18 1.10 4.36
N TYR A 3 8.39 1.50 3.38
CA TYR A 3 7.12 2.17 3.62
C TYR A 3 5.97 1.17 3.56
N ILE A 4 5.09 1.21 4.56
CA ILE A 4 3.84 0.46 4.56
C ILE A 4 2.69 1.43 4.76
N ASP A 5 1.77 1.42 3.82
CA ASP A 5 0.62 2.31 3.77
C ASP A 5 -0.45 1.96 4.82
N SER A 6 -1.41 2.85 4.99
CA SER A 6 -2.62 2.58 5.76
C SER A 6 -3.54 1.59 5.03
N GLY A 7 -4.36 0.91 5.78
CA GLY A 7 -5.35 -0.04 5.28
C GLY A 7 -5.19 -1.44 5.87
N THR A 8 -6.23 -2.24 5.70
CA THR A 8 -6.25 -3.61 6.24
C THR A 8 -5.32 -4.54 5.48
N THR A 9 -5.31 -4.46 4.15
CA THR A 9 -4.48 -5.32 3.29
C THR A 9 -2.97 -5.15 3.57
N PRO A 10 -2.39 -3.93 3.61
CA PRO A 10 -0.97 -3.77 3.93
C PRO A 10 -0.58 -4.27 5.31
N THR A 11 -1.52 -4.32 6.26
CA THR A 11 -1.24 -4.78 7.63
C THR A 11 -0.80 -6.25 7.69
N HIS A 12 -1.20 -7.08 6.73
CA HIS A 12 -0.78 -8.49 6.65
C HIS A 12 0.73 -8.67 6.41
N ILE A 13 1.42 -7.64 5.91
CA ILE A 13 2.88 -7.68 5.75
C ILE A 13 3.58 -7.83 7.11
N LEU A 14 2.96 -7.37 8.20
CA LEU A 14 3.57 -7.38 9.53
C LEU A 14 3.99 -8.79 9.98
N ASP A 15 3.26 -9.82 9.59
CA ASP A 15 3.55 -11.21 9.93
C ASP A 15 4.89 -11.68 9.34
N TYR A 16 5.31 -11.09 8.22
CA TYR A 16 6.53 -11.44 7.50
C TYR A 16 7.75 -10.59 7.85
N ILE A 17 7.54 -9.45 8.52
CA ILE A 17 8.63 -8.51 8.84
C ILE A 17 8.97 -8.42 10.32
N GLN A 18 8.21 -9.06 11.21
CA GLN A 18 8.35 -8.93 12.65
C GLN A 18 9.77 -9.22 13.17
N ASP A 19 10.49 -10.14 12.54
CA ASP A 19 11.87 -10.51 12.88
C ASP A 19 12.93 -9.75 12.08
N LYS A 20 12.53 -8.89 11.17
CA LYS A 20 13.45 -8.13 10.31
C LYS A 20 13.95 -6.87 11.01
N ARG A 21 15.24 -6.58 10.85
CA ARG A 21 15.83 -5.30 11.28
C ARG A 21 15.72 -4.27 10.17
N ILE A 22 14.53 -3.72 9.97
CA ILE A 22 14.22 -2.72 8.95
C ILE A 22 13.88 -1.38 9.60
N LYS A 23 13.96 -0.31 8.82
CA LYS A 23 13.35 0.97 9.15
C LYS A 23 11.97 1.01 8.52
N LEU A 24 10.95 0.92 9.36
CA LEU A 24 9.54 0.94 8.94
C LEU A 24 9.01 2.36 9.03
N VAL A 25 8.52 2.88 7.91
CA VAL A 25 7.84 4.18 7.83
C VAL A 25 6.38 3.96 7.48
N THR A 26 5.47 4.59 8.22
CA THR A 26 4.03 4.44 7.99
C THR A 26 3.26 5.68 8.44
N PRO A 27 2.14 6.03 7.79
CA PRO A 27 1.20 7.05 8.27
C PRO A 27 0.12 6.48 9.19
N SER A 28 0.09 5.17 9.42
CA SER A 28 -1.02 4.42 10.04
C SER A 28 -0.78 4.16 11.52
N ILE A 29 -1.67 4.69 12.36
CA ILE A 29 -1.69 4.37 13.80
C ILE A 29 -2.18 2.94 14.02
N TYR A 30 -3.13 2.47 13.20
CA TYR A 30 -3.64 1.11 13.27
C TYR A 30 -2.53 0.08 13.02
N LEU A 31 -1.71 0.32 12.01
CA LEU A 31 -0.56 -0.55 11.71
C LEU A 31 0.41 -0.60 12.88
N ILE A 32 0.77 0.55 13.47
CA ILE A 32 1.65 0.63 14.64
C ILE A 32 1.10 -0.20 15.82
N ARG A 33 -0.20 -0.14 16.06
CA ARG A 33 -0.85 -0.91 17.14
C ARG A 33 -0.85 -2.42 16.90
N LYS A 34 -0.75 -2.86 15.66
CA LYS A 34 -0.68 -4.27 15.26
C LYS A 34 0.73 -4.84 15.29
N LEU A 35 1.76 -3.96 15.28
CA LEU A 35 3.14 -4.43 15.41
C LEU A 35 3.33 -5.18 16.73
N PRO A 36 3.93 -6.37 16.69
CA PRO A 36 4.25 -7.10 17.91
C PRO A 36 5.33 -6.36 18.71
N ALA A 37 5.28 -6.48 20.04
CA ALA A 37 6.30 -5.89 20.92
C ALA A 37 7.73 -6.44 20.67
N SER A 38 7.82 -7.58 19.97
CA SER A 38 9.08 -8.22 19.58
C SER A 38 9.69 -7.64 18.30
N PHE A 39 9.01 -6.71 17.61
CA PHE A 39 9.54 -6.10 16.38
C PHE A 39 10.92 -5.49 16.63
N LYS A 40 11.89 -5.85 15.77
CA LYS A 40 13.31 -5.52 15.96
C LYS A 40 13.79 -4.31 15.17
N GLY A 41 12.93 -3.75 14.32
CA GLY A 41 13.25 -2.59 13.48
C GLY A 41 12.97 -1.26 14.17
N ASP A 42 13.39 -0.17 13.51
CA ASP A 42 13.03 1.19 13.90
C ASP A 42 11.70 1.57 13.27
N ILE A 43 10.86 2.31 14.00
CA ILE A 43 9.54 2.75 13.55
C ILE A 43 9.52 4.27 13.40
N PHE A 44 9.12 4.72 12.23
CA PHE A 44 8.88 6.14 11.92
C PHE A 44 7.40 6.33 11.57
N LEU A 45 6.67 6.97 12.48
CA LEU A 45 5.29 7.37 12.22
C LEU A 45 5.28 8.74 11.56
N LEU A 46 4.74 8.83 10.34
CA LEU A 46 4.58 10.11 9.65
C LEU A 46 3.56 10.98 10.37
N GLY A 47 3.98 12.19 10.68
CA GLY A 47 3.11 13.21 11.28
C GLY A 47 2.39 14.05 10.23
N GLY A 48 1.59 15.01 10.70
CA GLY A 48 0.81 15.92 9.88
C GLY A 48 -0.64 15.98 10.35
N GLU A 49 -1.55 16.35 9.45
CA GLU A 49 -2.99 16.19 9.69
C GLU A 49 -3.34 14.70 9.65
N PHE A 50 -4.30 14.28 10.47
CA PHE A 50 -4.65 12.86 10.57
C PHE A 50 -6.11 12.63 10.20
N ASN A 51 -6.35 11.82 9.18
CA ASN A 51 -7.67 11.38 8.77
C ASN A 51 -8.04 10.08 9.50
N ARG A 52 -8.99 10.17 10.44
CA ARG A 52 -9.44 9.03 11.24
C ARG A 52 -10.15 7.95 10.43
N SER A 53 -10.85 8.35 9.36
CA SER A 53 -11.61 7.40 8.53
C SER A 53 -10.72 6.53 7.67
N TYR A 54 -9.58 7.05 7.27
CA TYR A 54 -8.59 6.35 6.43
C TYR A 54 -7.35 5.92 7.23
N ASP A 55 -7.30 6.24 8.52
CA ASP A 55 -6.17 5.94 9.41
C ASP A 55 -4.82 6.36 8.79
N THR A 56 -4.75 7.60 8.31
CA THR A 56 -3.55 8.06 7.60
C THR A 56 -3.23 9.51 7.91
N SER A 57 -1.94 9.81 8.04
CA SER A 57 -1.43 11.18 8.05
C SER A 57 -1.36 11.73 6.64
N TYR A 58 -1.62 13.03 6.47
CA TYR A 58 -1.60 13.73 5.17
C TYR A 58 -1.24 15.21 5.36
N GLY A 59 -1.23 15.94 4.24
CA GLY A 59 -0.99 17.38 4.22
C GLY A 59 0.48 17.77 4.02
N SER A 60 0.76 19.07 4.06
CA SER A 60 2.08 19.62 3.72
C SER A 60 3.20 19.10 4.61
N LEU A 61 2.96 19.00 5.93
CA LEU A 61 3.95 18.48 6.87
C LEU A 61 4.29 17.01 6.58
N THR A 62 3.28 16.20 6.24
CA THR A 62 3.48 14.79 5.85
C THR A 62 4.31 14.71 4.58
N LEU A 63 4.00 15.53 3.57
CA LEU A 63 4.75 15.58 2.31
C LEU A 63 6.22 15.95 2.56
N ASP A 64 6.49 16.95 3.40
CA ASP A 64 7.85 17.38 3.72
C ASP A 64 8.62 16.28 4.49
N MET A 65 7.95 15.54 5.37
CA MET A 65 8.55 14.38 6.02
C MET A 65 8.88 13.27 5.01
N ILE A 66 7.94 12.91 4.12
CA ILE A 66 8.13 11.86 3.12
C ILE A 66 9.37 12.14 2.27
N ARG A 67 9.56 13.37 1.81
CA ARG A 67 10.70 13.78 0.97
C ARG A 67 12.07 13.65 1.63
N GLN A 68 12.12 13.48 2.96
CA GLN A 68 13.36 13.25 3.70
C GLN A 68 13.79 11.78 3.70
N PHE A 69 12.91 10.86 3.26
CA PHE A 69 13.19 9.44 3.17
C PHE A 69 13.58 9.04 1.73
N HIS A 70 14.33 7.97 1.65
CA HIS A 70 14.50 7.16 0.45
C HIS A 70 14.09 5.73 0.80
N PHE A 71 13.08 5.24 0.11
CA PHE A 71 12.51 3.92 0.39
C PHE A 71 13.08 2.89 -0.58
N ASP A 72 13.62 1.80 -0.06
CA ASP A 72 14.00 0.64 -0.87
C ASP A 72 12.73 -0.02 -1.45
N HIS A 73 11.65 -0.01 -0.65
CA HIS A 73 10.37 -0.61 -1.04
C HIS A 73 9.19 0.12 -0.40
N ALA A 74 8.15 0.37 -1.17
CA ALA A 74 6.89 0.91 -0.68
C ALA A 74 5.74 -0.04 -1.01
N PHE A 75 4.97 -0.41 0.00
CA PHE A 75 3.73 -1.16 -0.13
C PHE A 75 2.55 -0.21 0.02
N LEU A 76 1.82 -0.02 -1.07
CA LEU A 76 0.76 0.96 -1.20
C LEU A 76 -0.61 0.28 -1.30
N SER A 77 -1.62 0.98 -0.83
CA SER A 77 -3.03 0.61 -0.95
C SER A 77 -3.79 1.63 -1.79
N THR A 78 -5.03 1.32 -2.17
CA THR A 78 -5.89 2.26 -2.88
C THR A 78 -7.37 1.99 -2.57
N ASN A 79 -8.23 2.95 -2.93
CA ASN A 79 -9.67 2.80 -2.76
C ASN A 79 -10.33 2.09 -3.96
N GLY A 80 -9.74 2.20 -5.14
CA GLY A 80 -10.29 1.56 -6.32
C GLY A 80 -9.34 1.57 -7.51
N ILE A 81 -9.61 0.69 -8.47
CA ILE A 81 -8.87 0.58 -9.72
C ILE A 81 -9.82 0.40 -10.91
N ASP A 82 -9.38 0.87 -12.06
CA ASP A 82 -10.00 0.63 -13.37
C ASP A 82 -9.03 -0.23 -14.21
N LEU A 83 -9.37 -1.51 -14.38
CA LEU A 83 -8.53 -2.44 -15.14
C LEU A 83 -8.46 -2.10 -16.63
N GLU A 84 -9.49 -1.44 -17.19
CA GLU A 84 -9.54 -1.12 -18.61
C GLU A 84 -8.55 0.01 -18.97
N ASN A 85 -8.53 1.07 -18.14
CA ASN A 85 -7.70 2.26 -18.37
C ASN A 85 -6.43 2.28 -17.49
N GLY A 86 -6.32 1.35 -16.56
CA GLY A 86 -5.20 1.26 -15.62
C GLY A 86 -5.22 2.32 -14.53
N ASN A 87 -6.31 3.05 -14.34
CA ASN A 87 -6.36 4.15 -13.36
C ASN A 87 -6.45 3.62 -11.92
N VAL A 88 -5.77 4.30 -11.01
CA VAL A 88 -5.73 3.98 -9.57
C VAL A 88 -6.28 5.17 -8.77
N TYR A 89 -7.31 4.92 -7.96
CA TYR A 89 -8.13 5.97 -7.37
C TYR A 89 -8.07 6.01 -5.83
N VAL A 90 -8.12 7.24 -5.29
CA VAL A 90 -8.38 7.51 -3.87
C VAL A 90 -9.47 8.58 -3.71
N PHE A 91 -10.15 8.58 -2.55
CA PHE A 91 -11.22 9.54 -2.28
C PHE A 91 -10.73 10.94 -1.89
N ASP A 92 -9.45 11.10 -1.53
CA ASP A 92 -8.90 12.36 -1.02
C ASP A 92 -7.64 12.78 -1.81
N PHE A 93 -7.62 14.03 -2.30
CA PHE A 93 -6.51 14.58 -3.08
C PHE A 93 -5.21 14.67 -2.27
N ASN A 94 -5.28 15.03 -0.98
CA ASN A 94 -4.09 15.16 -0.15
C ASN A 94 -3.47 13.79 0.14
N VAL A 95 -4.32 12.77 0.35
CA VAL A 95 -3.88 11.38 0.47
C VAL A 95 -3.24 10.91 -0.84
N GLY A 96 -3.87 11.22 -1.98
CA GLY A 96 -3.31 10.92 -3.30
C GLY A 96 -1.95 11.58 -3.54
N ALA A 97 -1.79 12.84 -3.13
CA ALA A 97 -0.52 13.56 -3.22
C ALA A 97 0.57 12.90 -2.37
N CYS A 98 0.25 12.45 -1.15
CA CYS A 98 1.20 11.72 -0.31
C CYS A 98 1.64 10.41 -0.96
N LYS A 99 0.69 9.61 -1.48
CA LYS A 99 1.00 8.34 -2.16
C LYS A 99 1.88 8.55 -3.39
N LYS A 100 1.60 9.57 -4.20
CA LYS A 100 2.43 9.92 -5.34
C LYS A 100 3.84 10.31 -4.93
N THR A 101 4.00 11.10 -3.87
CA THR A 101 5.32 11.47 -3.34
C THR A 101 6.07 10.26 -2.78
N ILE A 102 5.38 9.30 -2.14
CA ILE A 102 5.99 8.03 -1.73
C ILE A 102 6.56 7.29 -2.96
N MET A 103 5.81 7.20 -4.06
CA MET A 103 6.32 6.56 -5.28
C MET A 103 7.57 7.27 -5.81
N GLU A 104 7.58 8.60 -5.82
CA GLU A 104 8.73 9.41 -6.26
C GLU A 104 9.98 9.21 -5.39
N CYS A 105 9.80 8.85 -4.11
CA CYS A 105 10.87 8.60 -3.14
C CYS A 105 11.26 7.12 -2.99
N SER A 106 10.70 6.22 -3.80
CA SER A 106 10.86 4.77 -3.67
C SER A 106 11.56 4.15 -4.87
N GLU A 107 12.42 3.14 -4.62
CA GLU A 107 13.01 2.34 -5.70
C GLU A 107 12.00 1.36 -6.29
N LYS A 108 11.17 0.76 -5.43
CA LYS A 108 10.12 -0.19 -5.83
C LYS A 108 8.83 0.15 -5.11
N CYS A 109 7.73 0.12 -5.86
CA CYS A 109 6.40 0.31 -5.33
C CYS A 109 5.51 -0.86 -5.72
N ASP A 110 4.92 -1.50 -4.73
CA ASP A 110 3.93 -2.54 -4.93
C ASP A 110 2.56 -2.04 -4.48
N LEU A 111 1.54 -2.35 -5.27
CA LEU A 111 0.15 -2.08 -4.93
C LEU A 111 -0.48 -3.36 -4.37
N LEU A 112 -1.10 -3.24 -3.20
CA LEU A 112 -1.79 -4.34 -2.53
C LEU A 112 -3.28 -4.07 -2.53
N ILE A 113 -4.05 -4.90 -3.21
CA ILE A 113 -5.49 -4.75 -3.36
C ILE A 113 -6.19 -6.10 -3.24
N ASP A 114 -7.45 -6.05 -2.92
CA ASP A 114 -8.39 -7.17 -3.02
C ASP A 114 -9.45 -6.90 -4.09
N ALA A 115 -10.21 -7.93 -4.46
CA ALA A 115 -11.21 -7.86 -5.52
C ALA A 115 -12.28 -6.78 -5.31
N SER A 116 -12.51 -6.32 -4.07
CA SER A 116 -13.47 -5.25 -3.78
C SER A 116 -13.08 -3.89 -4.39
N LYS A 117 -11.84 -3.75 -4.85
CA LYS A 117 -11.31 -2.52 -5.45
C LYS A 117 -11.55 -2.44 -6.95
N TYR A 118 -11.93 -3.54 -7.59
CA TYR A 118 -12.17 -3.59 -9.02
C TYR A 118 -13.40 -2.75 -9.42
N GLY A 119 -13.23 -1.89 -10.43
CA GLY A 119 -14.28 -1.03 -10.96
C GLY A 119 -14.71 0.12 -10.04
N VAL A 120 -14.12 0.25 -8.85
CA VAL A 120 -14.39 1.38 -7.95
C VAL A 120 -13.67 2.61 -8.47
N LYS A 121 -14.44 3.66 -8.78
CA LYS A 121 -13.94 4.98 -9.18
C LYS A 121 -14.07 5.95 -8.01
N ALA A 122 -13.05 6.76 -7.80
CA ALA A 122 -13.03 7.77 -6.76
C ALA A 122 -12.59 9.12 -7.32
N MET A 123 -12.62 10.17 -6.50
CA MET A 123 -12.44 11.54 -6.93
C MET A 123 -11.05 11.81 -7.52
N CYS A 124 -10.02 11.18 -7.00
CA CYS A 124 -8.63 11.45 -7.39
C CYS A 124 -8.00 10.22 -8.06
N ASN A 125 -7.63 10.36 -9.33
CA ASN A 125 -6.72 9.42 -9.99
C ASN A 125 -5.28 9.84 -9.65
N TRP A 126 -4.55 9.02 -8.92
CA TRP A 126 -3.22 9.37 -8.41
C TRP A 126 -2.06 8.58 -9.04
N ALA A 127 -2.35 7.45 -9.71
CA ALA A 127 -1.36 6.62 -10.38
C ALA A 127 -1.99 5.79 -11.52
N ASN A 128 -1.15 5.09 -12.26
CA ASN A 128 -1.57 4.06 -13.20
C ASN A 128 -1.03 2.70 -12.77
N LEU A 129 -1.77 1.61 -13.01
CA LEU A 129 -1.37 0.25 -12.63
C LEU A 129 0.00 -0.16 -13.17
N LYS A 130 0.38 0.34 -14.35
CA LYS A 130 1.70 0.10 -14.97
C LYS A 130 2.87 0.79 -14.25
N ASP A 131 2.60 1.76 -13.38
CA ASP A 131 3.63 2.50 -12.65
C ASP A 131 4.15 1.71 -11.44
N PHE A 132 3.47 0.61 -11.07
CA PHE A 132 3.87 -0.26 -9.98
C PHE A 132 4.81 -1.37 -10.46
N HIS A 133 5.77 -1.72 -9.61
CA HIS A 133 6.65 -2.87 -9.82
C HIS A 133 5.83 -4.17 -9.83
N SER A 134 4.92 -4.33 -8.86
CA SER A 134 3.95 -5.42 -8.82
C SER A 134 2.60 -4.94 -8.28
N VAL A 135 1.52 -5.58 -8.76
CA VAL A 135 0.17 -5.40 -8.26
C VAL A 135 -0.30 -6.74 -7.69
N TYR A 136 -0.34 -6.84 -6.38
CA TYR A 136 -0.77 -8.05 -5.68
C TYR A 136 -2.28 -8.04 -5.49
N VAL A 137 -2.93 -9.11 -5.91
CA VAL A 137 -4.38 -9.29 -5.84
C VAL A 137 -4.73 -10.65 -5.24
N ASP A 138 -5.85 -10.74 -4.54
CA ASP A 138 -6.36 -12.00 -4.02
C ASP A 138 -7.01 -12.86 -5.10
N VAL A 139 -7.79 -12.24 -5.99
CA VAL A 139 -8.52 -12.90 -7.08
C VAL A 139 -8.37 -12.11 -8.36
N TYR A 140 -8.21 -12.80 -9.48
CA TYR A 140 -8.28 -12.24 -10.83
C TYR A 140 -9.26 -13.04 -11.69
N GLU A 141 -10.00 -12.36 -12.59
CA GLU A 141 -10.99 -13.05 -13.46
C GLU A 141 -10.30 -14.04 -14.40
N GLU A 142 -10.68 -15.32 -14.33
CA GLU A 142 -10.05 -16.43 -15.06
C GLU A 142 -10.04 -16.27 -16.61
N ASN A 143 -10.94 -15.44 -17.14
CA ASN A 143 -11.13 -15.28 -18.59
C ASN A 143 -10.43 -14.03 -19.16
N LYS A 144 -9.64 -13.32 -18.39
CA LYS A 144 -8.90 -12.13 -18.83
C LYS A 144 -7.40 -12.38 -18.76
N GLU A 145 -6.70 -11.84 -19.75
CA GLU A 145 -5.23 -11.84 -19.74
C GLU A 145 -4.74 -11.04 -18.52
N ILE A 146 -3.91 -11.69 -17.70
CA ILE A 146 -3.35 -11.07 -16.49
C ILE A 146 -2.21 -10.16 -16.93
N PRO A 147 -2.21 -8.85 -16.55
CA PRO A 147 -1.09 -7.96 -16.87
C PRO A 147 0.23 -8.48 -16.27
N GLU A 148 1.34 -8.23 -16.95
CA GLU A 148 2.66 -8.78 -16.62
C GLU A 148 3.10 -8.50 -15.17
N ASN A 149 2.74 -7.33 -14.63
CA ASN A 149 3.10 -6.94 -13.27
C ASN A 149 2.06 -7.35 -12.20
N PHE A 150 1.04 -8.12 -12.55
CA PHE A 150 0.06 -8.63 -11.58
C PHE A 150 0.53 -9.96 -10.99
N VAL A 151 0.36 -10.08 -9.68
CA VAL A 151 0.64 -11.31 -8.91
C VAL A 151 -0.64 -11.72 -8.18
N VAL A 152 -1.19 -12.86 -8.57
CA VAL A 152 -2.37 -13.43 -7.89
C VAL A 152 -1.90 -14.23 -6.69
N CYS A 153 -2.28 -13.78 -5.48
CA CYS A 153 -1.97 -14.46 -4.23
C CYS A 153 -3.01 -15.54 -3.95
N LYS A 154 -2.59 -16.80 -3.83
CA LYS A 154 -3.47 -17.89 -3.37
C LYS A 154 -3.53 -17.87 -1.85
N GLY A 155 -4.73 -18.05 -1.28
CA GLY A 155 -4.90 -18.27 0.17
C GLY A 155 -4.23 -19.56 0.62
N GLU A 156 -3.80 -19.63 1.87
CA GLU A 156 -3.17 -20.83 2.46
C GLU A 156 -4.13 -22.02 2.58
N ASP A 157 -5.45 -21.83 2.42
CA ASP A 157 -6.49 -22.83 2.66
C ASP A 157 -6.76 -23.78 1.46
N GLU A 158 -6.05 -23.68 0.34
CA GLU A 158 -6.27 -24.55 -0.83
C GLU A 158 -5.30 -25.74 -0.95
N ASN A 159 -4.49 -26.03 0.08
CA ASN A 159 -3.50 -27.12 0.05
C ASN A 159 -3.78 -28.28 1.01
N GLU A 160 -4.97 -28.45 1.56
CA GLU A 160 -5.34 -29.64 2.31
C GLU A 160 -6.52 -30.37 1.63
N ASP A 161 -6.32 -30.99 0.47
CA ASP A 161 -7.10 -32.13 -0.02
C ASP A 161 -6.46 -32.68 -1.33
N GLU A 162 -5.36 -33.45 -1.17
CA GLU A 162 -5.00 -34.56 -2.06
C GLU A 162 -4.29 -35.68 -1.28
#